data_e2a980b178a41eb189451ae1d4fcb514
#
_entry.id   e2a980b178a41eb189451ae1d4fcb514
#
_cell.length_a   1.000
_cell.length_b   1.000
_cell.length_c   1.000
_cell.angle_alpha   90.00
_cell.angle_beta   90.00
_cell.angle_gamma   90.00
#
_symmetry.space_group_name_H-M   'P 1'
#
loop_
_entity.id
_entity.type
_entity.pdbx_description
1 polymer ?
#
loop_
_entity_poly.entity_id
_entity_poly.type
_entity_poly.pdbx_seq_one_letter_code
_entity_poly.pdbx_strand_id
1 'polypeptide(L)'
;MKKIEIMGCGYIGLPTAITFTLAGYEVCGFDVKDTVVDTLNAGHIHIVEPGLQDAMTKAMATGRLHFTTKPEPADVFIICVQTPYRETEEHKRVSDMRFVESAAKEVGSVLRAGNLCVLESTSPPYSTRMVEKIVSEVSGLAPEQFMTAHCPERIIPGRMLIELRENDRIIGSNRPPWLTPSSDCCPEPVGSPAARSA
;
A
#
# COMPACT_ATOMS: atom_id res chain seq x y z
N MET A 1 -6.02 5.77 17.15
CA MET A 1 -5.71 6.19 15.77
C MET A 1 -5.29 4.93 15.02
N LYS A 2 -5.75 4.70 13.78
CA LYS A 2 -5.34 3.50 13.02
C LYS A 2 -3.91 3.65 12.54
N LYS A 3 -3.14 2.55 12.63
CA LYS A 3 -1.79 2.45 12.11
C LYS A 3 -1.82 1.79 10.73
N ILE A 4 -1.10 2.36 9.78
CA ILE A 4 -0.99 1.86 8.40
C ILE A 4 0.46 1.48 8.14
N GLU A 5 0.70 0.31 7.58
CA GLU A 5 2.01 -0.08 7.08
C GLU A 5 2.00 -0.16 5.56
N ILE A 6 2.94 0.53 4.94
CA ILE A 6 3.14 0.57 3.49
C ILE A 6 4.29 -0.36 3.14
N MET A 7 3.99 -1.41 2.39
CA MET A 7 4.97 -2.42 1.98
C MET A 7 5.59 -2.05 0.64
N GLY A 8 6.81 -1.50 0.69
CA GLY A 8 7.55 -0.96 -0.45
C GLY A 8 7.45 0.56 -0.54
N CYS A 9 8.57 1.25 -0.39
CA CYS A 9 8.66 2.72 -0.37
C CYS A 9 9.16 3.30 -1.70
N GLY A 10 8.74 2.71 -2.82
CA GLY A 10 9.05 3.18 -4.18
C GLY A 10 8.13 4.31 -4.66
N TYR A 11 7.99 4.40 -6.00
CA TYR A 11 7.22 5.45 -6.68
C TYR A 11 5.75 5.55 -6.24
N ILE A 12 5.13 4.45 -5.83
CA ILE A 12 3.74 4.45 -5.35
C ILE A 12 3.73 4.53 -3.81
N GLY A 13 4.47 3.67 -3.13
CA GLY A 13 4.36 3.53 -1.68
C GLY A 13 4.83 4.76 -0.90
N LEU A 14 5.89 5.44 -1.32
CA LEU A 14 6.35 6.64 -0.61
C LEU A 14 5.33 7.79 -0.68
N PRO A 15 4.79 8.19 -1.84
CA PRO A 15 3.72 9.19 -1.89
C PRO A 15 2.46 8.76 -1.13
N THR A 16 2.10 7.47 -1.17
CA THR A 16 0.97 6.91 -0.41
C THR A 16 1.21 7.07 1.10
N ALA A 17 2.40 6.70 1.61
CA ALA A 17 2.77 6.87 3.02
C ALA A 17 2.67 8.34 3.47
N ILE A 18 3.23 9.26 2.68
CA ILE A 18 3.19 10.70 2.95
C ILE A 18 1.74 11.19 2.99
N THR A 19 0.91 10.78 2.03
CA THR A 19 -0.49 11.21 1.93
C THR A 19 -1.29 10.77 3.14
N PHE A 20 -1.19 9.50 3.55
CA PHE A 20 -1.88 9.02 4.75
C PHE A 20 -1.38 9.71 6.03
N THR A 21 -0.07 9.97 6.14
CA THR A 21 0.49 10.71 7.28
C THR A 21 -0.08 12.12 7.38
N LEU A 22 -0.15 12.84 6.26
CA LEU A 22 -0.72 14.19 6.20
C LEU A 22 -2.25 14.19 6.44
N ALA A 23 -2.93 13.09 6.15
CA ALA A 23 -4.33 12.86 6.51
C ALA A 23 -4.55 12.51 8.00
N GLY A 24 -3.47 12.37 8.78
CA GLY A 24 -3.54 12.22 10.24
C GLY A 24 -3.35 10.80 10.75
N TYR A 25 -3.06 9.83 9.89
CA TYR A 25 -2.78 8.45 10.31
C TYR A 25 -1.34 8.30 10.84
N GLU A 26 -1.13 7.30 11.67
CA GLU A 26 0.20 6.79 12.01
C GLU A 26 0.66 5.86 10.89
N VAL A 27 1.83 6.12 10.30
CA VAL A 27 2.29 5.38 9.11
C VAL A 27 3.70 4.87 9.32
N CYS A 28 3.89 3.59 9.04
CA CYS A 28 5.18 2.95 8.91
C CYS A 28 5.41 2.60 7.44
N GLY A 29 6.53 3.01 6.86
CA GLY A 29 6.96 2.58 5.54
C GLY A 29 7.97 1.45 5.67
N PHE A 30 7.65 0.28 5.18
CA PHE A 30 8.56 -0.87 5.12
C PHE A 30 9.25 -0.94 3.75
N ASP A 31 10.58 -1.08 3.75
CA ASP A 31 11.34 -1.40 2.52
C ASP A 31 12.48 -2.36 2.87
N VAL A 32 12.76 -3.30 1.98
CA VAL A 32 13.82 -4.31 2.18
C VAL A 32 15.24 -3.74 2.06
N LYS A 33 15.39 -2.50 1.57
CA LYS A 33 16.69 -1.87 1.35
C LYS A 33 17.03 -0.90 2.47
N ASP A 34 18.05 -1.21 3.27
CA ASP A 34 18.53 -0.32 4.33
C ASP A 34 18.84 1.08 3.81
N THR A 35 19.46 1.21 2.62
CA THR A 35 19.79 2.52 2.04
C THR A 35 18.56 3.38 1.74
N VAL A 36 17.42 2.77 1.38
CA VAL A 36 16.15 3.48 1.18
C VAL A 36 15.62 3.95 2.52
N VAL A 37 15.56 3.06 3.50
CA VAL A 37 15.06 3.34 4.85
C VAL A 37 15.88 4.45 5.52
N ASP A 38 17.22 4.36 5.46
CA ASP A 38 18.13 5.36 6.03
C ASP A 38 17.91 6.74 5.39
N THR A 39 17.80 6.78 4.04
CA THR A 39 17.57 8.02 3.30
C THR A 39 16.24 8.67 3.71
N LEU A 40 15.17 7.86 3.80
CA LEU A 40 13.84 8.34 4.16
C LEU A 40 13.76 8.80 5.63
N ASN A 41 14.38 8.07 6.57
CA ASN A 41 14.44 8.48 7.97
C ASN A 41 15.31 9.74 8.18
N ALA A 42 16.28 9.99 7.30
CA ALA A 42 17.00 11.27 7.26
C ALA A 42 16.17 12.44 6.69
N GLY A 43 14.91 12.19 6.28
CA GLY A 43 14.01 13.19 5.72
C GLY A 43 14.20 13.48 4.24
N HIS A 44 14.98 12.66 3.54
CA HIS A 44 15.24 12.81 2.10
C HIS A 44 14.46 11.81 1.27
N ILE A 45 14.04 12.21 0.07
CA ILE A 45 13.42 11.30 -0.89
C ILE A 45 14.48 10.72 -1.83
N HIS A 46 14.26 9.49 -2.31
CA HIS A 46 15.14 8.80 -3.26
C HIS A 46 14.54 8.69 -4.66
N ILE A 47 13.37 9.30 -4.88
CA ILE A 47 12.67 9.37 -6.18
C ILE A 47 12.49 10.82 -6.57
N VAL A 48 12.42 11.10 -7.88
CA VAL A 48 12.24 12.46 -8.39
C VAL A 48 10.76 12.69 -8.71
N GLU A 49 10.10 13.53 -7.90
CA GLU A 49 8.69 13.89 -8.09
C GLU A 49 8.45 15.33 -7.60
N PRO A 50 7.80 16.18 -8.40
CA PRO A 50 7.50 17.56 -8.01
C PRO A 50 6.73 17.65 -6.69
N GLY A 51 7.22 18.48 -5.76
CA GLY A 51 6.58 18.72 -4.46
C GLY A 51 6.69 17.60 -3.43
N LEU A 52 7.22 16.43 -3.80
CA LEU A 52 7.28 15.27 -2.89
C LEU A 52 8.23 15.52 -1.71
N GLN A 53 9.38 16.19 -1.92
CA GLN A 53 10.30 16.53 -0.85
C GLN A 53 9.65 17.47 0.19
N ASP A 54 8.91 18.48 -0.26
CA ASP A 54 8.20 19.38 0.65
C ASP A 54 7.10 18.65 1.43
N ALA A 55 6.37 17.74 0.76
CA ALA A 55 5.36 16.91 1.40
C ALA A 55 5.99 15.94 2.42
N MET A 56 7.15 15.34 2.10
CA MET A 56 7.93 14.51 3.00
C MET A 56 8.35 15.27 4.26
N THR A 57 8.90 16.48 4.09
CA THR A 57 9.30 17.34 5.21
C THR A 57 8.12 17.63 6.13
N LYS A 58 6.94 17.94 5.57
CA LYS A 58 5.72 18.18 6.35
C LYS A 58 5.24 16.91 7.06
N ALA A 59 5.27 15.78 6.40
CA ALA A 59 4.86 14.49 6.98
C ALA A 59 5.77 14.10 8.15
N MET A 60 7.09 14.17 7.99
CA MET A 60 8.07 13.89 9.05
C MET A 60 7.90 14.82 10.25
N ALA A 61 7.63 16.10 10.03
CA ALA A 61 7.39 17.07 11.10
C ALA A 61 6.17 16.73 11.98
N THR A 62 5.25 15.88 11.51
CA THR A 62 4.11 15.39 12.31
C THR A 62 4.51 14.39 13.40
N GLY A 63 5.68 13.77 13.29
CA GLY A 63 6.13 12.67 14.16
C GLY A 63 5.33 11.35 13.97
N ARG A 64 4.48 11.26 12.93
CA ARG A 64 3.63 10.09 12.67
C ARG A 64 4.11 9.22 11.51
N LEU A 65 5.25 9.55 10.89
CA LEU A 65 5.86 8.80 9.79
C LEU A 65 7.25 8.33 10.19
N HIS A 66 7.51 7.06 10.00
CA HIS A 66 8.84 6.47 10.10
C HIS A 66 9.00 5.34 9.09
N PHE A 67 10.24 4.89 8.88
CA PHE A 67 10.57 3.84 7.93
C PHE A 67 11.40 2.74 8.58
N THR A 68 11.21 1.49 8.14
CA THR A 68 11.86 0.32 8.73
C THR A 68 12.16 -0.75 7.68
N THR A 69 13.16 -1.61 7.98
CA THR A 69 13.45 -2.83 7.20
C THR A 69 12.82 -4.08 7.81
N LYS A 70 12.03 -3.94 8.88
CA LYS A 70 11.31 -5.04 9.52
C LYS A 70 9.83 -4.71 9.57
N PRO A 71 8.93 -5.64 9.18
CA PRO A 71 7.50 -5.37 9.24
C PRO A 71 7.05 -5.16 10.69
N GLU A 72 6.10 -4.26 10.89
CA GLU A 72 5.53 -3.93 12.18
C GLU A 72 4.02 -4.25 12.22
N PRO A 73 3.45 -4.61 13.39
CA PRO A 73 2.01 -4.75 13.52
C PRO A 73 1.28 -3.44 13.17
N ALA A 74 0.25 -3.54 12.34
CA ALA A 74 -0.60 -2.42 11.92
C ALA A 74 -2.05 -2.87 11.76
N ASP A 75 -2.98 -1.91 11.65
CA ASP A 75 -4.39 -2.20 11.37
C ASP A 75 -4.63 -2.44 9.88
N VAL A 76 -3.87 -1.74 9.04
CA VAL A 76 -3.95 -1.79 7.58
C VAL A 76 -2.56 -1.97 6.99
N PHE A 77 -2.42 -2.90 6.06
CA PHE A 77 -1.22 -3.15 5.27
C PHE A 77 -1.51 -2.83 3.81
N ILE A 78 -0.68 -2.04 3.15
CA ILE A 78 -0.83 -1.69 1.73
C ILE A 78 0.40 -2.14 0.97
N ILE A 79 0.24 -3.09 0.07
CA ILE A 79 1.33 -3.65 -0.74
C ILE A 79 1.52 -2.80 -2.00
N CYS A 80 2.64 -2.07 -2.05
CA CYS A 80 3.02 -1.12 -3.10
C CYS A 80 4.34 -1.50 -3.80
N VAL A 81 4.68 -2.79 -3.81
CA VAL A 81 5.92 -3.25 -4.43
C VAL A 81 5.81 -3.30 -5.95
N GLN A 82 6.97 -3.28 -6.62
CA GLN A 82 7.02 -3.38 -8.08
C GLN A 82 6.50 -4.74 -8.60
N THR A 83 5.91 -4.73 -9.80
CA THR A 83 5.45 -5.91 -10.53
C THR A 83 5.97 -5.87 -11.98
N PRO A 84 7.30 -5.96 -12.19
CA PRO A 84 7.87 -5.94 -13.52
C PRO A 84 7.39 -7.15 -14.32
N TYR A 85 7.51 -7.09 -15.64
CA TYR A 85 7.34 -8.29 -16.44
C TYR A 85 8.67 -9.04 -16.57
N ARG A 86 8.58 -10.36 -16.74
CA ARG A 86 9.68 -11.24 -17.13
C ARG A 86 9.32 -12.01 -18.38
N GLU A 87 10.30 -12.36 -19.18
CA GLU A 87 10.11 -13.25 -20.32
C GLU A 87 10.16 -14.71 -19.85
N THR A 88 9.27 -15.52 -20.38
CA THR A 88 9.29 -16.98 -20.23
C THR A 88 10.12 -17.60 -21.33
N GLU A 89 10.44 -18.92 -21.21
CA GLU A 89 11.12 -19.69 -22.26
C GLU A 89 10.35 -19.69 -23.60
N GLU A 90 9.03 -19.49 -23.54
CA GLU A 90 8.16 -19.37 -24.73
C GLU A 90 8.10 -17.92 -25.27
N HIS A 91 9.01 -17.03 -24.86
CA HIS A 91 9.03 -15.60 -25.22
C HIS A 91 7.74 -14.83 -24.87
N LYS A 92 6.97 -15.31 -23.93
CA LYS A 92 5.79 -14.60 -23.40
C LYS A 92 6.18 -13.69 -22.26
N ARG A 93 5.60 -12.49 -22.23
CA ARG A 93 5.74 -11.57 -21.11
C ARG A 93 4.71 -11.88 -20.03
N VAL A 94 5.17 -12.17 -18.84
CA VAL A 94 4.33 -12.42 -17.67
C VAL A 94 4.73 -11.51 -16.53
N SER A 95 3.79 -11.14 -15.68
CA SER A 95 4.09 -10.33 -14.49
C SER A 95 4.95 -11.12 -13.49
N ASP A 96 5.99 -10.50 -12.99
CA ASP A 96 6.82 -11.07 -11.93
C ASP A 96 6.21 -10.75 -10.57
N MET A 97 5.52 -11.71 -10.02
CA MET A 97 4.79 -11.56 -8.75
C MET A 97 5.64 -11.87 -7.50
N ARG A 98 6.92 -12.24 -7.65
CA ARG A 98 7.79 -12.63 -6.52
C ARG A 98 7.92 -11.52 -5.46
N PHE A 99 7.89 -10.25 -5.87
CA PHE A 99 7.92 -9.13 -4.93
C PHE A 99 6.63 -9.03 -4.12
N VAL A 100 5.48 -9.24 -4.74
CA VAL A 100 4.18 -9.27 -4.06
C VAL A 100 4.09 -10.48 -3.12
N GLU A 101 4.57 -11.64 -3.56
CA GLU A 101 4.64 -12.86 -2.73
C GLU A 101 5.52 -12.64 -1.49
N SER A 102 6.68 -11.99 -1.67
CA SER A 102 7.58 -11.66 -0.56
C SER A 102 6.92 -10.67 0.42
N ALA A 103 6.32 -9.59 -0.09
CA ALA A 103 5.62 -8.62 0.74
C ALA A 103 4.44 -9.25 1.50
N ALA A 104 3.68 -10.16 0.85
CA ALA A 104 2.59 -10.88 1.50
C ALA A 104 3.08 -11.79 2.65
N LYS A 105 4.26 -12.37 2.54
CA LYS A 105 4.88 -13.15 3.63
C LYS A 105 5.26 -12.26 4.81
N GLU A 106 5.85 -11.09 4.54
CA GLU A 106 6.18 -10.12 5.58
C GLU A 106 4.91 -9.64 6.30
N VAL A 107 3.85 -9.29 5.54
CA VAL A 107 2.54 -8.95 6.12
C VAL A 107 2.02 -10.10 6.99
N GLY A 108 2.04 -11.34 6.49
CA GLY A 108 1.56 -12.51 7.23
C GLY A 108 2.30 -12.75 8.55
N SER A 109 3.57 -12.32 8.65
CA SER A 109 4.37 -12.50 9.88
C SER A 109 3.90 -11.62 11.05
N VAL A 110 3.20 -10.51 10.78
CA VAL A 110 2.79 -9.51 11.78
C VAL A 110 1.28 -9.23 11.80
N LEU A 111 0.54 -9.67 10.79
CA LEU A 111 -0.90 -9.46 10.65
C LEU A 111 -1.67 -10.19 11.75
N ARG A 112 -2.75 -9.56 12.22
CA ARG A 112 -3.64 -10.08 13.26
C ARG A 112 -5.08 -10.16 12.75
N ALA A 113 -5.90 -10.93 13.46
CA ALA A 113 -7.32 -11.00 13.17
C ALA A 113 -7.98 -9.60 13.19
N GLY A 114 -8.82 -9.34 12.20
CA GLY A 114 -9.46 -8.04 12.00
C GLY A 114 -8.68 -7.02 11.18
N ASN A 115 -7.41 -7.29 10.84
CA ASN A 115 -6.63 -6.39 9.99
C ASN A 115 -7.05 -6.45 8.51
N LEU A 116 -6.69 -5.40 7.76
CA LEU A 116 -6.90 -5.29 6.32
C LEU A 116 -5.57 -5.33 5.57
N CYS A 117 -5.48 -6.16 4.55
CA CYS A 117 -4.38 -6.18 3.58
C CYS A 117 -4.86 -5.73 2.20
N VAL A 118 -4.32 -4.64 1.69
CA VAL A 118 -4.66 -4.07 0.37
C VAL A 118 -3.52 -4.32 -0.59
N LEU A 119 -3.81 -4.92 -1.74
CA LEU A 119 -2.88 -4.98 -2.86
C LEU A 119 -3.08 -3.73 -3.74
N GLU A 120 -2.17 -2.78 -3.67
CA GLU A 120 -2.18 -1.56 -4.50
C GLU A 120 -1.37 -1.74 -5.78
N SER A 121 -0.36 -2.60 -5.77
CA SER A 121 0.44 -2.92 -6.97
C SER A 121 -0.42 -3.38 -8.13
N THR A 122 -0.15 -2.86 -9.34
CA THR A 122 -0.77 -3.36 -10.58
C THR A 122 -0.49 -4.85 -10.74
N SER A 123 -1.53 -5.65 -10.85
CA SER A 123 -1.43 -7.11 -10.74
C SER A 123 -2.41 -7.83 -11.66
N PRO A 124 -2.09 -9.04 -12.14
CA PRO A 124 -3.02 -9.86 -12.91
C PRO A 124 -4.29 -10.21 -12.11
N PRO A 125 -5.38 -10.59 -12.78
CA PRO A 125 -6.55 -11.14 -12.12
C PRO A 125 -6.19 -12.26 -11.13
N TYR A 126 -6.93 -12.35 -10.02
CA TYR A 126 -6.74 -13.34 -8.94
C TYR A 126 -5.50 -13.13 -8.05
N SER A 127 -4.68 -12.11 -8.26
CA SER A 127 -3.52 -11.82 -7.40
C SER A 127 -3.92 -11.57 -5.93
N THR A 128 -5.10 -10.99 -5.69
CA THR A 128 -5.62 -10.81 -4.33
C THR A 128 -5.86 -12.13 -3.60
N ARG A 129 -6.32 -13.17 -4.32
CA ARG A 129 -6.48 -14.52 -3.75
C ARG A 129 -5.14 -15.16 -3.41
N MET A 130 -4.12 -14.91 -4.23
CA MET A 130 -2.75 -15.36 -3.96
C MET A 130 -2.22 -14.69 -2.69
N VAL A 131 -2.38 -13.37 -2.55
CA VAL A 131 -2.00 -12.63 -1.33
C VAL A 131 -2.74 -13.18 -0.12
N GLU A 132 -4.06 -13.35 -0.18
CA GLU A 132 -4.88 -13.90 0.90
C GLU A 132 -4.37 -15.28 1.34
N LYS A 133 -4.07 -16.15 0.38
CA LYS A 133 -3.55 -17.50 0.66
C LYS A 133 -2.20 -17.43 1.38
N ILE A 134 -1.25 -16.63 0.89
CA ILE A 134 0.09 -16.50 1.49
C ILE A 134 -0.01 -15.92 2.90
N VAL A 135 -0.79 -14.86 3.08
CA VAL A 135 -1.00 -14.23 4.40
C VAL A 135 -1.62 -15.22 5.38
N SER A 136 -2.63 -16.00 4.96
CA SER A 136 -3.25 -17.06 5.76
C SER A 136 -2.25 -18.15 6.16
N GLU A 137 -1.45 -18.65 5.20
CA GLU A 137 -0.45 -19.68 5.45
C GLU A 137 0.63 -19.23 6.44
N VAL A 138 1.08 -17.97 6.34
CA VAL A 138 2.16 -17.44 7.20
C VAL A 138 1.64 -17.04 8.57
N SER A 139 0.49 -16.39 8.65
CA SER A 139 -0.08 -15.93 9.92
C SER A 139 -0.75 -17.05 10.73
N GLY A 140 -1.11 -18.17 10.08
CA GLY A 140 -1.93 -19.22 10.67
C GLY A 140 -3.41 -18.85 10.86
N LEU A 141 -3.83 -17.69 10.38
CA LEU A 141 -5.22 -17.23 10.46
C LEU A 141 -6.05 -17.81 9.31
N ALA A 142 -7.28 -18.19 9.57
CA ALA A 142 -8.23 -18.50 8.51
C ALA A 142 -8.52 -17.24 7.69
N PRO A 143 -8.75 -17.36 6.37
CA PRO A 143 -9.02 -16.19 5.52
C PRO A 143 -10.18 -15.31 5.99
N GLU A 144 -11.13 -15.86 6.77
CA GLU A 144 -12.27 -15.15 7.34
C GLU A 144 -11.91 -14.24 8.52
N GLN A 145 -10.72 -14.39 9.07
CA GLN A 145 -10.28 -13.65 10.25
C GLN A 145 -9.59 -12.32 9.90
N PHE A 146 -9.29 -12.09 8.63
CA PHE A 146 -8.73 -10.83 8.14
C PHE A 146 -9.34 -10.44 6.79
N MET A 147 -9.03 -9.25 6.32
CA MET A 147 -9.58 -8.71 5.08
C MET A 147 -8.53 -8.61 4.00
N THR A 148 -8.92 -8.89 2.75
CA THR A 148 -8.10 -8.59 1.58
C THR A 148 -8.88 -7.80 0.55
N ALA A 149 -8.22 -6.80 -0.03
CA ALA A 149 -8.78 -5.97 -1.09
C ALA A 149 -7.72 -5.69 -2.16
N HIS A 150 -8.17 -5.32 -3.34
CA HIS A 150 -7.34 -4.79 -4.42
C HIS A 150 -7.79 -3.38 -4.74
N CYS A 151 -6.84 -2.46 -4.74
CA CYS A 151 -7.06 -1.05 -5.06
C CYS A 151 -5.91 -0.56 -5.95
N PRO A 152 -5.89 -0.93 -7.24
CA PRO A 152 -4.78 -0.60 -8.13
C PRO A 152 -4.62 0.91 -8.30
N GLU A 153 -3.37 1.36 -8.23
CA GLU A 153 -3.03 2.76 -8.47
C GLU A 153 -2.75 3.01 -9.96
N ARG A 154 -3.18 4.18 -10.44
CA ARG A 154 -3.07 4.59 -11.85
C ARG A 154 -2.42 5.96 -12.01
N ILE A 155 -1.60 6.37 -11.04
CA ILE A 155 -0.91 7.66 -11.08
C ILE A 155 0.20 7.69 -12.12
N ILE A 156 0.45 8.89 -12.66
CA ILE A 156 1.50 9.14 -13.64
C ILE A 156 2.64 9.92 -12.98
N PRO A 157 3.92 9.53 -13.18
CA PRO A 157 5.05 10.30 -12.70
C PRO A 157 4.98 11.77 -13.13
N GLY A 158 5.32 12.67 -12.22
CA GLY A 158 5.23 14.12 -12.41
C GLY A 158 3.94 14.77 -11.88
N ARG A 159 2.92 13.98 -11.51
CA ARG A 159 1.63 14.45 -10.96
C ARG A 159 1.11 13.61 -9.79
N MET A 160 1.97 12.81 -9.19
CA MET A 160 1.57 11.80 -8.19
C MET A 160 0.74 12.36 -7.05
N LEU A 161 1.20 13.42 -6.39
CA LEU A 161 0.51 14.00 -5.23
C LEU A 161 -0.86 14.58 -5.56
N ILE A 162 -1.07 15.01 -6.80
CA ILE A 162 -2.36 15.49 -7.27
C ILE A 162 -3.27 14.31 -7.55
N GLU A 163 -2.79 13.36 -8.34
CA GLU A 163 -3.58 12.21 -8.80
C GLU A 163 -3.94 11.25 -7.66
N LEU A 164 -3.09 11.12 -6.64
CA LEU A 164 -3.42 10.37 -5.41
C LEU A 164 -4.66 10.91 -4.68
N ARG A 165 -4.95 12.20 -4.83
CA ARG A 165 -6.09 12.88 -4.18
C ARG A 165 -7.32 12.99 -5.06
N GLU A 166 -7.11 13.14 -6.38
CA GLU A 166 -8.16 13.51 -7.32
C GLU A 166 -8.69 12.33 -8.14
N ASN A 167 -7.88 11.29 -8.35
CA ASN A 167 -8.29 10.14 -9.13
C ASN A 167 -9.30 9.28 -8.36
N ASP A 168 -10.37 8.89 -9.04
CA ASP A 168 -11.31 7.89 -8.53
C ASP A 168 -10.60 6.56 -8.30
N ARG A 169 -10.88 5.92 -7.17
CA ARG A 169 -10.35 4.62 -6.78
C ARG A 169 -11.38 3.52 -6.98
N ILE A 170 -10.95 2.41 -7.57
CA ILE A 170 -11.75 1.19 -7.69
C ILE A 170 -11.21 0.18 -6.70
N ILE A 171 -12.04 -0.20 -5.75
CA ILE A 171 -11.68 -1.19 -4.73
C ILE A 171 -12.47 -2.46 -4.99
N GLY A 172 -11.76 -3.58 -5.14
CA GLY A 172 -12.35 -4.90 -5.25
C GLY A 172 -11.98 -5.78 -4.04
N SER A 173 -12.92 -6.61 -3.58
CA SER A 173 -12.66 -7.60 -2.53
C SER A 173 -13.27 -8.93 -2.88
N ASN A 174 -12.68 -10.02 -2.40
CA ASN A 174 -13.22 -11.37 -2.56
C ASN A 174 -14.49 -11.63 -1.73
N ARG A 175 -14.84 -10.72 -0.81
CA ARG A 175 -15.95 -10.89 0.15
C ARG A 175 -16.87 -9.68 0.15
N PRO A 176 -18.15 -9.85 -0.30
CA PRO A 176 -19.13 -8.76 -0.40
C PRO A 176 -19.38 -7.95 0.88
N PRO A 177 -19.34 -8.52 2.11
CA PRO A 177 -19.57 -7.75 3.33
C PRO A 177 -18.56 -6.62 3.61
N TRP A 178 -17.43 -6.61 2.92
CA TRP A 178 -16.37 -5.59 3.04
C TRP A 178 -16.65 -4.32 2.27
N LEU A 179 -17.59 -4.38 1.34
CA LEU A 179 -18.06 -3.23 0.58
C LEU A 179 -19.06 -2.36 1.36
N THR A 180 -19.40 -2.73 2.59
CA THR A 180 -20.00 -1.73 3.47
C THR A 180 -18.89 -0.73 3.82
N PRO A 181 -18.99 0.53 3.40
CA PRO A 181 -18.02 1.54 3.77
C PRO A 181 -18.06 1.70 5.29
N SER A 182 -17.15 1.09 6.00
CA SER A 182 -16.67 1.79 7.16
C SER A 182 -15.96 3.00 6.55
N SER A 183 -16.61 4.13 6.56
CA SER A 183 -16.14 5.46 6.16
C SER A 183 -14.77 5.83 6.74
N ASP A 184 -14.20 4.96 7.52
CA ASP A 184 -13.00 5.12 8.32
C ASP A 184 -11.73 4.53 7.72
N CYS A 185 -11.81 3.76 6.62
CA CYS A 185 -10.62 3.10 6.03
C CYS A 185 -9.96 3.87 4.88
N CYS A 186 -10.72 4.74 4.21
CA CYS A 186 -10.15 5.71 3.26
C CYS A 186 -10.55 7.10 3.73
N PRO A 187 -9.60 8.02 3.96
CA PRO A 187 -9.98 9.40 4.20
C PRO A 187 -10.80 9.87 3.02
N GLU A 188 -11.97 10.48 3.29
CA GLU A 188 -12.68 11.20 2.24
C GLU A 188 -11.71 12.16 1.56
N PRO A 189 -11.67 12.20 0.23
CA PRO A 189 -10.88 13.19 -0.46
C PRO A 189 -11.40 14.55 0.00
N VAL A 190 -10.53 15.35 0.60
CA VAL A 190 -10.84 16.71 1.00
C VAL A 190 -11.24 17.45 -0.26
N GLY A 191 -12.56 17.63 -0.48
CA GLY A 191 -13.11 18.43 -1.58
C GLY A 191 -13.80 17.68 -2.71
N SER A 192 -14.11 16.38 -2.60
CA SER A 192 -14.88 15.68 -3.65
C SER A 192 -16.40 15.76 -3.41
N PRO A 193 -17.23 16.13 -4.40
CA PRO A 193 -18.69 16.01 -4.27
C PRO A 193 -19.08 14.53 -4.19
N ALA A 194 -20.04 14.24 -3.30
CA ALA A 194 -20.54 12.93 -2.94
C ALA A 194 -20.59 11.92 -4.10
N ALA A 195 -20.02 10.73 -3.86
CA ALA A 195 -20.14 9.61 -4.77
C ALA A 195 -21.62 9.33 -5.07
N ARG A 196 -22.01 9.46 -6.33
CA ARG A 196 -23.35 9.10 -6.80
C ARG A 196 -23.42 7.57 -6.83
N SER A 197 -24.30 7.01 -6.00
CA SER A 197 -24.73 5.61 -6.09
C SER A 197 -25.35 5.36 -7.46
N ALA A 198 -24.86 4.37 -8.16
CA ALA A 198 -25.51 3.70 -9.26
C ALA A 198 -25.94 2.29 -8.82
#